data_21deb3106f18e9d95bbaaed9cdcde717
#
_entry.id   21deb3106f18e9d95bbaaed9cdcde717
#
_cell.length_a   1.000
_cell.length_b   1.000
_cell.length_c   1.000
_cell.angle_alpha   90.00
_cell.angle_beta   90.00
_cell.angle_gamma   90.00
#
_symmetry.space_group_name_H-M   'P 1'
#
loop_
_entity.id
_entity.type
_entity.pdbx_description
1 polymer ?
#
loop_
_entity_poly.entity_id
_entity_poly.type
_entity_poly.pdbx_seq_one_letter_code
_entity_poly.pdbx_strand_id
1 'polypeptide(L)'
;AYLGAWGIKEALDAGADIVVCPRVTDAAVVIGPAAWKFDWKRDNYDALAGALAAGHIIECGCQATGGNYSFFKEVQSFDNVGYPIAEIKKDGTFYITKHPDTGGLVSTGTVTAQLLYEISAPAYLNPDVIAHFDTLNIEEVSKDRVYVSGCRGSSPTNTHKVCINLAGGYRNGMEFILTGIDIEEKAKIITDALFNSVGGKEQFDEVSILLDRTDKKDPNSNEEAMASLRISVKSKDPDLVGRMFTAKMVELALANYPGFFMGGGIRSGGPVLVYWPALIDSKHIRETVHVDGKEIEVMPTNQLNLEETYYQKQPVKIPPPPSGETIN
;
A
#
# COMPACT_ATOMS: atom_id res chain seq x y z
N ALA A 1 -14.17 -7.36 2.83
CA ALA A 1 -13.29 -7.83 3.91
C ALA A 1 -12.02 -8.41 3.32
N TYR A 2 -10.95 -8.40 4.10
CA TYR A 2 -9.73 -9.15 3.77
C TYR A 2 -9.90 -10.56 4.32
N LEU A 3 -10.05 -11.55 3.42
CA LEU A 3 -10.17 -12.96 3.78
C LEU A 3 -8.80 -13.58 4.06
N GLY A 4 -8.79 -14.79 4.62
CA GLY A 4 -7.60 -15.57 4.89
C GLY A 4 -7.25 -16.56 3.77
N ALA A 5 -6.46 -17.55 4.13
CA ALA A 5 -5.90 -18.56 3.24
C ALA A 5 -6.73 -19.84 3.10
N TRP A 6 -7.76 -20.02 3.95
CA TRP A 6 -8.45 -21.32 4.03
C TRP A 6 -9.28 -21.62 2.79
N GLY A 7 -9.87 -20.60 2.15
CA GLY A 7 -10.52 -20.78 0.85
C GLY A 7 -9.56 -21.24 -0.24
N ILE A 8 -8.31 -20.76 -0.20
CA ILE A 8 -7.27 -21.21 -1.14
C ILE A 8 -6.92 -22.66 -0.88
N LYS A 9 -6.74 -23.06 0.38
CA LYS A 9 -6.47 -24.44 0.75
C LYS A 9 -7.59 -25.37 0.29
N GLU A 10 -8.86 -25.03 0.55
CA GLU A 10 -10.02 -25.83 0.14
C GLU A 10 -10.12 -25.98 -1.40
N ALA A 11 -9.80 -24.93 -2.16
CA ALA A 11 -9.76 -24.99 -3.61
C ALA A 11 -8.68 -25.97 -4.11
N LEU A 12 -7.48 -25.92 -3.51
CA LEU A 12 -6.38 -26.83 -3.85
C LEU A 12 -6.68 -28.27 -3.42
N ASP A 13 -7.30 -28.50 -2.26
CA ASP A 13 -7.76 -29.83 -1.82
C ASP A 13 -8.81 -30.41 -2.77
N ALA A 14 -9.63 -29.55 -3.38
CA ALA A 14 -10.60 -29.94 -4.39
C ALA A 14 -9.99 -30.17 -5.79
N GLY A 15 -8.68 -29.97 -5.96
CA GLY A 15 -7.94 -30.25 -7.19
C GLY A 15 -7.84 -29.06 -8.16
N ALA A 16 -8.05 -27.83 -7.71
CA ALA A 16 -7.90 -26.66 -8.55
C ALA A 16 -6.42 -26.41 -8.92
N ASP A 17 -6.15 -26.22 -10.22
CA ASP A 17 -4.83 -25.81 -10.74
C ASP A 17 -4.66 -24.29 -10.72
N ILE A 18 -5.76 -23.53 -10.79
CA ILE A 18 -5.80 -22.07 -10.77
C ILE A 18 -6.87 -21.64 -9.76
N VAL A 19 -6.48 -20.77 -8.83
CA VAL A 19 -7.36 -20.22 -7.80
C VAL A 19 -7.48 -18.71 -7.98
N VAL A 20 -8.69 -18.23 -8.28
CA VAL A 20 -9.01 -16.80 -8.37
C VAL A 20 -9.66 -16.38 -7.07
N CYS A 21 -8.98 -15.49 -6.35
CA CYS A 21 -9.41 -15.02 -5.04
C CYS A 21 -10.09 -13.63 -5.12
N PRO A 22 -11.05 -13.33 -4.24
CA PRO A 22 -11.41 -11.95 -3.93
C PRO A 22 -10.26 -11.28 -3.16
N ARG A 23 -10.53 -10.20 -2.42
CA ARG A 23 -9.51 -9.60 -1.54
C ARG A 23 -9.17 -10.56 -0.39
N VAL A 24 -8.00 -11.15 -0.42
CA VAL A 24 -7.37 -11.89 0.67
C VAL A 24 -6.22 -11.06 1.24
N THR A 25 -5.71 -11.41 2.44
CA THR A 25 -4.46 -10.83 2.94
C THR A 25 -3.30 -11.23 2.05
N ASP A 26 -2.29 -10.38 1.93
CA ASP A 26 -1.22 -10.56 0.94
C ASP A 26 -0.46 -11.88 1.15
N ALA A 27 -0.20 -12.27 2.40
CA ALA A 27 0.43 -13.55 2.73
C ALA A 27 -0.49 -14.77 2.53
N ALA A 28 -1.81 -14.60 2.38
CA ALA A 28 -2.74 -15.72 2.22
C ALA A 28 -2.43 -16.58 0.99
N VAL A 29 -1.90 -15.95 -0.09
CA VAL A 29 -1.49 -16.66 -1.31
C VAL A 29 -0.26 -17.54 -1.13
N VAL A 30 0.43 -17.43 0.00
CA VAL A 30 1.54 -18.30 0.41
C VAL A 30 1.10 -19.27 1.49
N ILE A 31 0.34 -18.81 2.49
CA ILE A 31 -0.17 -19.66 3.58
C ILE A 31 -1.04 -20.79 3.03
N GLY A 32 -1.97 -20.49 2.10
CA GLY A 32 -2.91 -21.46 1.54
C GLY A 32 -2.21 -22.64 0.87
N PRO A 33 -1.32 -22.43 -0.11
CA PRO A 33 -0.54 -23.50 -0.74
C PRO A 33 0.36 -24.25 0.23
N ALA A 34 0.98 -23.59 1.21
CA ALA A 34 1.80 -24.25 2.22
C ALA A 34 0.94 -25.15 3.13
N ALA A 35 -0.19 -24.65 3.60
CA ALA A 35 -1.13 -25.42 4.43
C ALA A 35 -1.69 -26.62 3.66
N TRP A 36 -1.99 -26.47 2.38
CA TRP A 36 -2.37 -27.57 1.50
C TRP A 36 -1.24 -28.60 1.34
N LYS A 37 -0.04 -28.15 1.00
CA LYS A 37 1.10 -29.03 0.71
C LYS A 37 1.51 -29.88 1.90
N PHE A 38 1.44 -29.31 3.12
CA PHE A 38 1.90 -29.94 4.35
C PHE A 38 0.77 -30.49 5.22
N ASP A 39 -0.47 -30.37 4.75
CA ASP A 39 -1.70 -30.77 5.48
C ASP A 39 -1.77 -30.10 6.87
N TRP A 40 -1.43 -28.80 6.95
CA TRP A 40 -1.55 -28.08 8.21
C TRP A 40 -3.00 -27.87 8.59
N LYS A 41 -3.22 -27.93 9.91
CA LYS A 41 -4.51 -27.62 10.51
C LYS A 41 -4.50 -26.16 11.02
N ARG A 42 -5.68 -25.65 11.34
CA ARG A 42 -5.88 -24.25 11.76
C ARG A 42 -5.16 -23.88 13.07
N ASP A 43 -4.77 -24.87 13.87
CA ASP A 43 -4.04 -24.74 15.13
C ASP A 43 -2.52 -24.93 14.99
N ASN A 44 -2.01 -25.17 13.79
CA ASN A 44 -0.57 -25.21 13.53
C ASN A 44 0.04 -23.80 13.49
N TYR A 45 -0.20 -23.02 14.55
CA TYR A 45 0.06 -21.57 14.56
C TYR A 45 1.50 -21.20 14.22
N ASP A 46 2.51 -21.89 14.74
CA ASP A 46 3.92 -21.57 14.44
C ASP A 46 4.24 -21.78 12.96
N ALA A 47 3.74 -22.86 12.35
CA ALA A 47 3.95 -23.13 10.93
C ALA A 47 3.20 -22.13 10.03
N LEU A 48 1.97 -21.78 10.39
CA LEU A 48 1.18 -20.76 9.70
C LEU A 48 1.84 -19.39 9.81
N ALA A 49 2.38 -19.04 10.99
CA ALA A 49 3.10 -17.78 11.19
C ALA A 49 4.39 -17.70 10.37
N GLY A 50 5.11 -18.83 10.23
CA GLY A 50 6.27 -18.91 9.35
C GLY A 50 5.89 -18.69 7.88
N ALA A 51 4.83 -19.33 7.39
CA ALA A 51 4.35 -19.13 6.03
C ALA A 51 3.82 -17.68 5.82
N LEU A 52 3.20 -17.08 6.85
CA LEU A 52 2.80 -15.68 6.82
C LEU A 52 4.02 -14.77 6.67
N ALA A 53 5.07 -14.98 7.47
CA ALA A 53 6.31 -14.21 7.36
C ALA A 53 6.97 -14.37 5.97
N ALA A 54 7.00 -15.59 5.43
CA ALA A 54 7.49 -15.84 4.09
C ALA A 54 6.67 -15.08 3.03
N GLY A 55 5.34 -15.12 3.12
CA GLY A 55 4.44 -14.41 2.23
C GLY A 55 4.62 -12.90 2.29
N HIS A 56 4.73 -12.34 3.50
CA HIS A 56 4.99 -10.92 3.71
C HIS A 56 6.34 -10.46 3.13
N ILE A 57 7.37 -11.33 3.17
CA ILE A 57 8.67 -11.00 2.58
C ILE A 57 8.61 -10.94 1.05
N ILE A 58 7.86 -11.84 0.40
CA ILE A 58 7.90 -11.96 -1.06
C ILE A 58 6.80 -11.17 -1.79
N GLU A 59 5.78 -10.67 -1.09
CA GLU A 59 4.62 -10.02 -1.70
C GLU A 59 4.97 -8.80 -2.56
N CYS A 60 5.89 -7.95 -2.10
CA CYS A 60 6.34 -6.75 -2.80
C CYS A 60 7.44 -7.03 -3.85
N GLY A 61 7.59 -8.28 -4.26
CA GLY A 61 8.50 -8.69 -5.33
C GLY A 61 9.93 -8.26 -5.09
N CYS A 62 10.48 -7.48 -6.00
CA CYS A 62 11.89 -7.07 -5.97
C CYS A 62 12.32 -6.25 -4.73
N GLN A 63 11.41 -5.83 -3.88
CA GLN A 63 11.76 -5.13 -2.65
C GLN A 63 12.59 -6.02 -1.71
N ALA A 64 12.24 -7.31 -1.58
CA ALA A 64 13.02 -8.26 -0.79
C ALA A 64 14.36 -8.66 -1.42
N THR A 65 14.57 -8.33 -2.70
CA THR A 65 15.82 -8.57 -3.43
C THR A 65 16.63 -7.28 -3.67
N GLY A 66 16.43 -6.26 -2.84
CA GLY A 66 17.23 -5.04 -2.81
C GLY A 66 16.56 -3.79 -3.41
N GLY A 67 15.34 -3.92 -3.94
CA GLY A 67 14.54 -2.75 -4.34
C GLY A 67 14.18 -1.89 -3.13
N ASN A 68 14.28 -0.57 -3.24
CA ASN A 68 14.04 0.39 -2.14
C ASN A 68 14.93 0.17 -0.88
N TYR A 69 15.97 -0.64 -0.96
CA TYR A 69 16.86 -0.90 0.16
C TYR A 69 17.73 0.33 0.47
N SER A 70 17.73 0.76 1.74
CA SER A 70 18.45 1.98 2.15
C SER A 70 19.95 1.91 1.88
N PHE A 71 20.55 0.72 1.95
CA PHE A 71 21.95 0.49 1.60
C PHE A 71 22.10 0.06 0.15
N PHE A 72 21.47 0.79 -0.76
CA PHE A 72 21.41 0.46 -2.19
C PHE A 72 22.77 0.23 -2.87
N LYS A 73 23.87 0.76 -2.32
CA LYS A 73 25.23 0.55 -2.81
C LYS A 73 25.73 -0.89 -2.62
N GLU A 74 25.10 -1.66 -1.75
CA GLU A 74 25.41 -3.09 -1.54
C GLU A 74 24.76 -3.98 -2.62
N VAL A 75 23.74 -3.46 -3.31
CA VAL A 75 23.05 -4.16 -4.39
C VAL A 75 23.95 -4.16 -5.62
N GLN A 76 24.26 -5.36 -6.15
CA GLN A 76 25.21 -5.53 -7.25
C GLN A 76 24.78 -4.79 -8.52
N SER A 77 23.51 -4.87 -8.89
CA SER A 77 22.91 -4.17 -10.04
C SER A 77 21.41 -4.06 -9.85
N PHE A 78 20.84 -2.96 -10.33
CA PHE A 78 19.38 -2.80 -10.44
C PHE A 78 18.85 -3.25 -11.80
N ASP A 79 19.71 -3.64 -12.73
CA ASP A 79 19.31 -4.28 -13.96
C ASP A 79 18.87 -5.72 -13.66
N ASN A 80 17.65 -6.08 -14.00
CA ASN A 80 17.10 -7.41 -13.73
C ASN A 80 17.30 -7.86 -12.27
N VAL A 81 16.79 -7.10 -11.32
CA VAL A 81 16.96 -7.34 -9.86
C VAL A 81 16.55 -8.77 -9.45
N GLY A 82 15.56 -9.35 -10.12
CA GLY A 82 15.01 -10.67 -9.81
C GLY A 82 13.97 -10.63 -8.71
N TYR A 83 13.01 -11.54 -8.79
CA TYR A 83 11.99 -11.73 -7.75
C TYR A 83 12.50 -12.66 -6.65
N PRO A 84 12.06 -12.46 -5.40
CA PRO A 84 12.38 -13.37 -4.31
C PRO A 84 11.66 -14.71 -4.47
N ILE A 85 12.28 -15.75 -3.93
CA ILE A 85 11.74 -17.11 -3.84
C ILE A 85 11.72 -17.49 -2.37
N ALA A 86 10.59 -17.95 -1.85
CA ALA A 86 10.47 -18.53 -0.53
C ALA A 86 10.41 -20.06 -0.63
N GLU A 87 11.35 -20.74 0.00
CA GLU A 87 11.39 -22.21 0.12
C GLU A 87 10.93 -22.62 1.52
N ILE A 88 9.64 -22.97 1.65
CA ILE A 88 8.99 -23.24 2.93
C ILE A 88 9.12 -24.72 3.29
N LYS A 89 9.42 -25.01 4.57
CA LYS A 89 9.46 -26.34 5.13
C LYS A 89 8.21 -26.68 5.93
N LYS A 90 8.01 -27.97 6.22
CA LYS A 90 6.85 -28.47 6.95
C LYS A 90 6.68 -27.88 8.36
N ASP A 91 7.74 -27.46 8.99
CA ASP A 91 7.75 -26.85 10.31
C ASP A 91 7.54 -25.33 10.30
N GLY A 92 7.31 -24.74 9.11
CA GLY A 92 7.11 -23.30 8.92
C GLY A 92 8.40 -22.50 8.79
N THR A 93 9.59 -23.12 8.96
CA THR A 93 10.85 -22.45 8.65
C THR A 93 11.04 -22.34 7.14
N PHE A 94 11.82 -21.38 6.69
CA PHE A 94 11.96 -21.14 5.25
C PHE A 94 13.30 -20.51 4.87
N TYR A 95 13.62 -20.58 3.59
CA TYR A 95 14.70 -19.79 2.99
C TYR A 95 14.12 -18.73 2.07
N ILE A 96 14.76 -17.57 2.06
CA ILE A 96 14.56 -16.56 1.01
C ILE A 96 15.78 -16.56 0.12
N THR A 97 15.54 -16.64 -1.18
CA THR A 97 16.58 -16.62 -2.21
C THR A 97 16.05 -15.92 -3.46
N LYS A 98 16.81 -15.91 -4.54
CA LYS A 98 16.41 -15.41 -5.87
C LYS A 98 16.98 -16.30 -6.96
N HIS A 99 16.54 -16.11 -8.20
CA HIS A 99 17.15 -16.81 -9.33
C HIS A 99 18.64 -16.43 -9.47
N PRO A 100 19.51 -17.40 -9.80
CA PRO A 100 20.89 -17.10 -10.13
C PRO A 100 20.98 -16.12 -11.31
N ASP A 101 22.10 -15.45 -11.42
CA ASP A 101 22.40 -14.51 -12.51
C ASP A 101 21.47 -13.29 -12.63
N THR A 102 20.78 -12.94 -11.52
CA THR A 102 20.02 -11.69 -11.37
C THR A 102 20.81 -10.67 -10.57
N GLY A 103 20.56 -9.36 -10.81
CA GLY A 103 21.37 -8.27 -10.27
C GLY A 103 21.12 -7.91 -8.80
N GLY A 104 20.00 -8.32 -8.24
CA GLY A 104 19.61 -7.96 -6.88
C GLY A 104 20.48 -8.59 -5.77
N LEU A 105 20.07 -8.36 -4.54
CA LEU A 105 20.73 -8.84 -3.31
C LEU A 105 19.68 -9.45 -2.37
N VAL A 106 19.91 -10.68 -1.91
CA VAL A 106 19.19 -11.26 -0.77
C VAL A 106 20.15 -11.38 0.40
N SER A 107 19.90 -10.60 1.43
CA SER A 107 20.71 -10.56 2.66
C SER A 107 19.80 -10.47 3.89
N THR A 108 20.36 -10.65 5.08
CA THR A 108 19.63 -10.37 6.32
C THR A 108 19.06 -8.96 6.33
N GLY A 109 19.78 -7.98 5.75
CA GLY A 109 19.34 -6.60 5.66
C GLY A 109 18.11 -6.41 4.77
N THR A 110 18.10 -6.97 3.56
CA THR A 110 16.95 -6.85 2.63
C THR A 110 15.72 -7.59 3.15
N VAL A 111 15.89 -8.76 3.75
CA VAL A 111 14.81 -9.53 4.38
C VAL A 111 14.24 -8.81 5.59
N THR A 112 15.09 -8.25 6.45
CA THR A 112 14.64 -7.47 7.62
C THR A 112 13.91 -6.20 7.18
N ALA A 113 14.42 -5.50 6.17
CA ALA A 113 13.76 -4.29 5.64
C ALA A 113 12.33 -4.59 5.18
N GLN A 114 12.12 -5.73 4.50
CA GLN A 114 10.79 -6.14 4.07
C GLN A 114 9.91 -6.60 5.23
N LEU A 115 10.45 -7.30 6.23
CA LEU A 115 9.70 -7.70 7.42
C LEU A 115 9.17 -6.50 8.21
N LEU A 116 9.88 -5.37 8.20
CA LEU A 116 9.46 -4.13 8.87
C LEU A 116 8.52 -3.27 8.02
N TYR A 117 8.35 -3.60 6.75
CA TYR A 117 7.52 -2.85 5.82
C TYR A 117 6.02 -3.03 6.15
N GLU A 118 5.28 -1.92 6.19
CA GLU A 118 3.82 -1.86 6.39
C GLU A 118 3.27 -2.49 7.69
N ILE A 119 4.11 -2.87 8.63
CA ILE A 119 3.67 -3.36 9.94
C ILE A 119 3.82 -2.29 11.02
N SER A 120 2.88 -2.25 11.97
CA SER A 120 2.85 -1.26 13.05
C SER A 120 3.30 -1.81 14.41
N ALA A 121 3.31 -3.12 14.59
CA ALA A 121 3.66 -3.79 15.83
C ALA A 121 4.27 -5.16 15.55
N PRO A 122 5.10 -5.71 16.46
CA PRO A 122 5.72 -7.03 16.30
C PRO A 122 4.72 -8.15 16.09
N ALA A 123 3.53 -8.06 16.70
CA ALA A 123 2.44 -8.99 16.46
C ALA A 123 1.65 -8.56 15.21
N TYR A 124 1.86 -9.28 14.13
CA TYR A 124 1.19 -9.04 12.85
C TYR A 124 -0.13 -9.80 12.79
N LEU A 125 -1.23 -9.04 12.87
CA LEU A 125 -2.58 -9.57 12.95
C LEU A 125 -3.09 -9.98 11.56
N ASN A 126 -3.48 -11.25 11.42
CA ASN A 126 -4.06 -11.79 10.19
C ASN A 126 -5.25 -12.71 10.51
N PRO A 127 -6.15 -12.96 9.54
CA PRO A 127 -7.31 -13.83 9.73
C PRO A 127 -6.97 -15.30 9.97
N ASP A 128 -5.77 -15.74 9.57
CA ASP A 128 -5.34 -17.13 9.68
C ASP A 128 -4.54 -17.38 10.95
N VAL A 129 -3.72 -16.42 11.36
CA VAL A 129 -2.80 -16.50 12.49
C VAL A 129 -2.31 -15.11 12.88
N ILE A 130 -1.99 -14.89 14.14
CA ILE A 130 -1.19 -13.75 14.59
C ILE A 130 0.28 -14.21 14.59
N ALA A 131 1.12 -13.58 13.78
CA ALA A 131 2.54 -13.88 13.72
C ALA A 131 3.34 -12.91 14.60
N HIS A 132 4.25 -13.44 15.43
CA HIS A 132 5.08 -12.64 16.33
C HIS A 132 6.47 -12.46 15.71
N PHE A 133 6.66 -11.36 14.99
CA PHE A 133 7.89 -11.09 14.23
C PHE A 133 9.11 -10.80 15.11
N ASP A 134 8.90 -10.43 16.37
CA ASP A 134 9.96 -10.28 17.38
C ASP A 134 10.58 -11.61 17.84
N THR A 135 10.00 -12.74 17.42
CA THR A 135 10.54 -14.08 17.71
C THR A 135 11.38 -14.65 16.57
N LEU A 136 11.41 -13.96 15.42
CA LEU A 136 12.14 -14.43 14.23
C LEU A 136 13.65 -14.45 14.46
N ASN A 137 14.29 -15.50 13.96
CA ASN A 137 15.72 -15.60 13.77
C ASN A 137 16.03 -15.60 12.28
N ILE A 138 16.92 -14.70 11.84
CA ILE A 138 17.26 -14.44 10.44
C ILE A 138 18.76 -14.64 10.29
N GLU A 139 19.17 -15.57 9.45
CA GLU A 139 20.57 -15.97 9.27
C GLU A 139 20.91 -16.06 7.78
N GLU A 140 21.98 -15.39 7.36
CA GLU A 140 22.53 -15.55 6.01
C GLU A 140 23.38 -16.81 5.97
N VAL A 141 22.92 -17.83 5.24
CA VAL A 141 23.58 -19.14 5.17
C VAL A 141 24.52 -19.29 3.99
N SER A 142 24.31 -18.48 2.96
CA SER A 142 25.21 -18.34 1.80
C SER A 142 24.82 -17.09 1.01
N LYS A 143 25.62 -16.75 0.01
CA LYS A 143 25.31 -15.63 -0.90
C LYS A 143 23.88 -15.75 -1.45
N ASP A 144 23.10 -14.67 -1.35
CA ASP A 144 21.70 -14.58 -1.81
C ASP A 144 20.79 -15.70 -1.25
N ARG A 145 21.07 -16.15 -0.02
CA ARG A 145 20.27 -17.17 0.65
C ARG A 145 20.21 -16.94 2.16
N VAL A 146 19.02 -16.57 2.63
CA VAL A 146 18.74 -16.24 4.03
C VAL A 146 17.79 -17.29 4.60
N TYR A 147 18.17 -17.89 5.73
CA TYR A 147 17.33 -18.79 6.51
C TYR A 147 16.55 -18.01 7.55
N VAL A 148 15.25 -18.28 7.64
CA VAL A 148 14.34 -17.64 8.61
C VAL A 148 13.64 -18.72 9.42
N SER A 149 13.66 -18.57 10.74
CA SER A 149 13.12 -19.54 11.69
C SER A 149 12.58 -18.87 12.94
N GLY A 150 11.91 -19.64 13.81
CA GLY A 150 11.50 -19.20 15.14
C GLY A 150 10.23 -18.35 15.18
N CYS A 151 9.57 -18.11 14.05
CA CYS A 151 8.31 -17.35 14.03
C CYS A 151 7.26 -18.06 14.91
N ARG A 152 6.86 -17.42 16.01
CA ARG A 152 5.78 -17.93 16.85
C ARG A 152 4.43 -17.42 16.34
N GLY A 153 3.45 -18.32 16.40
CA GLY A 153 2.06 -18.02 16.05
C GLY A 153 1.15 -18.09 17.26
N SER A 154 0.08 -17.31 17.21
CA SER A 154 -1.05 -17.45 18.13
C SER A 154 -2.37 -17.42 17.37
N SER A 155 -3.47 -17.78 18.05
CA SER A 155 -4.79 -17.83 17.42
C SER A 155 -5.13 -16.51 16.72
N PRO A 156 -5.77 -16.56 15.54
CA PRO A 156 -6.15 -15.36 14.79
C PRO A 156 -7.17 -14.50 15.57
N THR A 157 -7.37 -13.27 15.07
CA THR A 157 -8.45 -12.41 15.58
C THR A 157 -9.82 -12.96 15.14
N ASN A 158 -10.87 -12.63 15.91
CA ASN A 158 -12.25 -12.91 15.54
C ASN A 158 -12.88 -11.84 14.64
N THR A 159 -12.06 -10.95 14.10
CA THR A 159 -12.46 -9.87 13.21
C THR A 159 -11.64 -9.84 11.94
N HIS A 160 -12.24 -9.36 10.86
CA HIS A 160 -11.57 -9.10 9.59
C HIS A 160 -11.53 -7.60 9.32
N LYS A 161 -10.41 -7.15 8.75
CA LYS A 161 -10.29 -5.79 8.24
C LYS A 161 -11.18 -5.61 7.01
N VAL A 162 -11.85 -4.47 6.94
CA VAL A 162 -12.65 -4.06 5.78
C VAL A 162 -12.07 -2.76 5.23
N CYS A 163 -11.89 -2.71 3.92
CA CYS A 163 -11.54 -1.52 3.18
C CYS A 163 -12.83 -0.91 2.61
N ILE A 164 -13.32 0.16 3.22
CA ILE A 164 -14.44 0.92 2.70
C ILE A 164 -13.86 2.10 1.90
N ASN A 165 -14.26 2.23 0.65
CA ASN A 165 -13.89 3.37 -0.17
C ASN A 165 -15.11 4.29 -0.31
N LEU A 166 -14.98 5.53 0.15
CA LEU A 166 -16.01 6.55 0.06
C LEU A 166 -15.73 7.50 -1.10
N ALA A 167 -16.79 7.96 -1.77
CA ALA A 167 -16.68 9.04 -2.76
C ALA A 167 -16.25 10.33 -2.07
N GLY A 168 -15.04 10.80 -2.35
CA GLY A 168 -14.47 12.01 -1.77
C GLY A 168 -14.58 13.25 -2.68
N GLY A 169 -15.36 13.18 -3.77
CA GLY A 169 -15.42 14.23 -4.78
C GLY A 169 -14.36 14.07 -5.87
N TYR A 170 -13.95 15.19 -6.43
CA TYR A 170 -12.97 15.24 -7.53
C TYR A 170 -11.86 16.22 -7.19
N ARG A 171 -10.65 15.93 -7.64
CA ARG A 171 -9.46 16.77 -7.43
C ARG A 171 -8.79 17.07 -8.76
N ASN A 172 -8.28 18.28 -8.87
CA ASN A 172 -7.38 18.68 -9.95
C ASN A 172 -6.31 19.63 -9.41
N GLY A 173 -5.27 19.86 -10.18
CA GLY A 173 -4.22 20.80 -9.83
C GLY A 173 -3.23 21.00 -10.96
N MET A 174 -2.47 22.05 -10.84
CA MET A 174 -1.36 22.37 -11.74
C MET A 174 -0.16 22.87 -10.98
N GLU A 175 0.96 22.73 -11.62
CA GLU A 175 2.23 23.29 -11.21
C GLU A 175 2.64 24.44 -12.15
N PHE A 176 3.08 25.52 -11.54
CA PHE A 176 3.64 26.66 -12.22
C PHE A 176 5.08 26.85 -11.79
N ILE A 177 5.92 27.25 -12.70
CA ILE A 177 7.29 27.64 -12.42
C ILE A 177 7.40 29.17 -12.45
N LEU A 178 7.93 29.70 -11.39
CA LEU A 178 8.22 31.12 -11.21
C LEU A 178 9.72 31.34 -11.27
N THR A 179 10.17 32.35 -11.98
CA THR A 179 11.61 32.61 -12.13
C THR A 179 11.98 34.05 -11.80
N GLY A 180 13.24 34.28 -11.42
CA GLY A 180 13.78 35.56 -11.15
C GLY A 180 13.49 36.09 -9.74
N ILE A 181 13.34 37.39 -9.60
CA ILE A 181 13.09 38.07 -8.31
C ILE A 181 11.59 38.13 -7.97
N ASP A 182 11.26 38.51 -6.75
CA ASP A 182 9.88 38.74 -6.26
C ASP A 182 8.96 37.50 -6.35
N ILE A 183 9.51 36.33 -6.08
CA ILE A 183 8.83 35.04 -6.21
C ILE A 183 7.54 34.99 -5.38
N GLU A 184 7.55 35.48 -4.14
CA GLU A 184 6.36 35.43 -3.26
C GLU A 184 5.26 36.37 -3.77
N GLU A 185 5.62 37.55 -4.25
CA GLU A 185 4.68 38.48 -4.85
C GLU A 185 4.08 37.91 -6.16
N LYS A 186 4.91 37.29 -6.99
CA LYS A 186 4.50 36.59 -8.20
C LYS A 186 3.55 35.46 -7.88
N ALA A 187 3.85 34.64 -6.86
CA ALA A 187 2.96 33.57 -6.44
C ALA A 187 1.61 34.10 -5.95
N LYS A 188 1.61 35.19 -5.20
CA LYS A 188 0.38 35.83 -4.74
C LYS A 188 -0.46 36.37 -5.90
N ILE A 189 0.14 37.09 -6.86
CA ILE A 189 -0.54 37.67 -8.00
C ILE A 189 -1.25 36.58 -8.82
N ILE A 190 -0.54 35.48 -9.16
CA ILE A 190 -1.14 34.43 -9.97
C ILE A 190 -2.23 33.66 -9.21
N THR A 191 -2.04 33.44 -7.91
CA THR A 191 -3.02 32.79 -7.06
C THR A 191 -4.32 33.60 -6.95
N ASP A 192 -4.20 34.89 -6.69
CA ASP A 192 -5.34 35.80 -6.58
C ASP A 192 -6.06 35.94 -7.94
N ALA A 193 -5.34 36.10 -9.03
CA ALA A 193 -5.91 36.17 -10.36
C ALA A 193 -6.68 34.90 -10.75
N LEU A 194 -6.10 33.71 -10.44
CA LEU A 194 -6.76 32.42 -10.68
C LEU A 194 -8.08 32.32 -9.91
N PHE A 195 -8.03 32.47 -8.59
CA PHE A 195 -9.23 32.28 -7.77
C PHE A 195 -10.30 33.34 -8.04
N ASN A 196 -9.91 34.59 -8.28
CA ASN A 196 -10.87 35.62 -8.72
C ASN A 196 -11.57 35.23 -10.02
N SER A 197 -10.85 34.60 -10.95
CA SER A 197 -11.43 34.21 -12.25
C SER A 197 -12.41 33.03 -12.19
N VAL A 198 -12.35 32.23 -11.12
CA VAL A 198 -13.23 31.06 -10.89
C VAL A 198 -14.29 31.31 -9.80
N GLY A 199 -14.44 32.54 -9.34
CA GLY A 199 -15.48 32.96 -8.38
C GLY A 199 -15.07 32.84 -6.90
N GLY A 200 -13.78 32.65 -6.61
CA GLY A 200 -13.23 32.61 -5.25
C GLY A 200 -12.82 31.22 -4.79
N LYS A 201 -12.01 31.16 -3.74
CA LYS A 201 -11.56 29.90 -3.11
C LYS A 201 -12.70 29.14 -2.44
N GLU A 202 -13.69 29.85 -1.99
CA GLU A 202 -14.91 29.35 -1.32
C GLU A 202 -15.80 28.49 -2.21
N GLN A 203 -15.58 28.48 -3.52
CA GLN A 203 -16.26 27.58 -4.45
C GLN A 203 -15.80 26.13 -4.30
N PHE A 204 -14.65 25.90 -3.67
CA PHE A 204 -14.03 24.59 -3.55
C PHE A 204 -14.13 24.06 -2.12
N ASP A 205 -14.30 22.73 -1.97
CA ASP A 205 -14.30 22.06 -0.66
C ASP A 205 -12.91 22.12 0.00
N GLU A 206 -11.85 21.99 -0.82
CA GLU A 206 -10.46 22.10 -0.39
C GLU A 206 -9.63 22.87 -1.41
N VAL A 207 -8.74 23.73 -0.92
CA VAL A 207 -7.73 24.43 -1.71
C VAL A 207 -6.38 24.24 -1.06
N SER A 208 -5.40 23.77 -1.84
CA SER A 208 -4.00 23.69 -1.40
C SER A 208 -3.13 24.53 -2.33
N ILE A 209 -2.34 25.43 -1.72
CA ILE A 209 -1.39 26.29 -2.41
C ILE A 209 -0.05 26.07 -1.74
N LEU A 210 0.90 25.55 -2.49
CA LEU A 210 2.24 25.26 -2.01
C LEU A 210 3.27 25.96 -2.90
N LEU A 211 4.06 26.83 -2.29
CA LEU A 211 5.19 27.47 -2.93
C LEU A 211 6.48 26.82 -2.43
N ASP A 212 7.11 26.04 -3.30
CA ASP A 212 8.40 25.43 -3.04
C ASP A 212 9.51 26.38 -3.48
N ARG A 213 10.20 26.96 -2.51
CA ARG A 213 11.30 27.92 -2.69
C ARG A 213 12.60 27.13 -2.93
N THR A 214 12.83 26.75 -4.20
CA THR A 214 14.08 26.13 -4.65
C THR A 214 15.07 27.16 -5.21
N ASP A 215 14.61 28.37 -5.42
CA ASP A 215 15.39 29.48 -5.94
C ASP A 215 16.47 29.97 -4.94
N LYS A 216 17.64 30.32 -5.47
CA LYS A 216 18.74 30.90 -4.71
C LYS A 216 18.61 32.43 -4.64
N LYS A 217 19.13 33.04 -3.57
CA LYS A 217 19.12 34.48 -3.41
C LYS A 217 19.96 35.21 -4.47
N ASP A 218 21.05 34.58 -4.93
CA ASP A 218 21.95 35.08 -5.97
C ASP A 218 22.21 33.95 -6.97
N PRO A 219 21.28 33.70 -7.93
CA PRO A 219 21.34 32.59 -8.84
C PRO A 219 22.36 32.86 -9.96
N ASN A 220 23.14 31.83 -10.29
CA ASN A 220 24.09 31.87 -11.42
C ASN A 220 23.52 31.20 -12.70
N SER A 221 22.33 30.60 -12.61
CA SER A 221 21.66 29.99 -13.75
C SER A 221 20.14 30.15 -13.62
N ASN A 222 19.41 29.85 -14.69
CA ASN A 222 17.96 29.85 -14.69
C ASN A 222 17.39 28.82 -13.72
N GLU A 223 18.01 27.64 -13.61
CA GLU A 223 17.59 26.57 -12.68
C GLU A 223 17.70 27.04 -11.23
N GLU A 224 18.75 27.78 -10.90
CA GLU A 224 18.96 28.36 -9.57
C GLU A 224 17.98 29.49 -9.24
N ALA A 225 17.31 30.05 -10.24
CA ALA A 225 16.33 31.14 -10.10
C ALA A 225 14.87 30.61 -10.12
N MET A 226 14.63 29.30 -10.15
CA MET A 226 13.30 28.72 -10.27
C MET A 226 12.72 28.34 -8.92
N ALA A 227 11.42 28.64 -8.75
CA ALA A 227 10.56 28.14 -7.68
C ALA A 227 9.32 27.47 -8.27
N SER A 228 8.76 26.49 -7.57
CA SER A 228 7.54 25.79 -7.98
C SER A 228 6.35 26.25 -7.16
N LEU A 229 5.26 26.66 -7.82
CA LEU A 229 3.97 26.94 -7.22
C LEU A 229 2.97 25.86 -7.63
N ARG A 230 2.56 25.03 -6.68
CA ARG A 230 1.53 24.02 -6.90
C ARG A 230 0.20 24.48 -6.33
N ILE A 231 -0.83 24.49 -7.17
CA ILE A 231 -2.21 24.82 -6.78
C ILE A 231 -3.08 23.61 -7.07
N SER A 232 -3.76 23.10 -6.06
CA SER A 232 -4.74 22.04 -6.22
C SER A 232 -6.04 22.40 -5.52
N VAL A 233 -7.15 21.91 -6.13
CA VAL A 233 -8.51 22.15 -5.66
C VAL A 233 -9.28 20.84 -5.61
N LYS A 234 -10.25 20.74 -4.72
CA LYS A 234 -11.17 19.62 -4.61
C LYS A 234 -12.59 20.13 -4.50
N SER A 235 -13.54 19.46 -5.17
CA SER A 235 -14.98 19.73 -5.07
C SER A 235 -15.78 18.46 -5.32
N LYS A 236 -17.01 18.43 -4.82
CA LYS A 236 -17.99 17.41 -5.19
C LYS A 236 -18.47 17.59 -6.64
N ASP A 237 -18.36 18.81 -7.19
CA ASP A 237 -18.70 19.12 -8.57
C ASP A 237 -17.51 18.85 -9.50
N PRO A 238 -17.58 17.84 -10.40
CA PRO A 238 -16.51 17.51 -11.33
C PRO A 238 -16.25 18.61 -12.37
N ASP A 239 -17.26 19.39 -12.74
CA ASP A 239 -17.12 20.45 -13.75
C ASP A 239 -16.28 21.61 -13.19
N LEU A 240 -16.47 21.93 -11.91
CA LEU A 240 -15.77 23.01 -11.24
C LEU A 240 -14.24 22.75 -11.16
N VAL A 241 -13.84 21.52 -10.86
CA VAL A 241 -12.42 21.13 -10.84
C VAL A 241 -11.89 20.70 -12.22
N GLY A 242 -12.77 20.54 -13.19
CA GLY A 242 -12.47 20.13 -14.55
C GLY A 242 -11.95 21.29 -15.42
N ARG A 243 -12.52 21.36 -16.61
CA ARG A 243 -12.12 22.35 -17.61
C ARG A 243 -12.36 23.80 -17.19
N MET A 244 -13.36 24.07 -16.36
CA MET A 244 -13.62 25.43 -15.84
C MET A 244 -12.40 25.96 -15.08
N PHE A 245 -11.79 25.13 -14.26
CA PHE A 245 -10.59 25.49 -13.49
C PHE A 245 -9.33 25.51 -14.36
N THR A 246 -9.08 24.46 -15.14
CA THR A 246 -7.86 24.35 -15.93
C THR A 246 -7.78 25.31 -17.11
N ALA A 247 -8.92 25.69 -17.72
CA ALA A 247 -8.94 26.70 -18.78
C ALA A 247 -8.46 28.06 -18.25
N LYS A 248 -8.86 28.45 -17.04
CA LYS A 248 -8.41 29.69 -16.42
C LYS A 248 -6.90 29.70 -16.13
N MET A 249 -6.36 28.57 -15.72
CA MET A 249 -4.90 28.43 -15.56
C MET A 249 -4.15 28.64 -16.88
N VAL A 250 -4.68 28.10 -17.98
CA VAL A 250 -4.07 28.28 -19.32
C VAL A 250 -4.19 29.72 -19.80
N GLU A 251 -5.36 30.36 -19.60
CA GLU A 251 -5.54 31.77 -19.95
C GLU A 251 -4.50 32.67 -19.25
N LEU A 252 -4.18 32.38 -17.99
CA LEU A 252 -3.21 33.11 -17.20
C LEU A 252 -1.75 32.92 -17.67
N ALA A 253 -1.46 31.86 -18.44
CA ALA A 253 -0.10 31.60 -18.89
C ALA A 253 0.52 32.72 -19.75
N LEU A 254 -0.33 33.43 -20.53
CA LEU A 254 0.08 34.55 -21.36
C LEU A 254 -0.44 35.91 -20.87
N ALA A 255 -1.35 35.92 -19.89
CA ALA A 255 -1.93 37.11 -19.31
C ALA A 255 -1.29 37.46 -17.96
N ASN A 256 0.03 37.36 -17.89
CA ASN A 256 0.75 37.51 -16.60
C ASN A 256 2.14 38.16 -16.80
N TYR A 257 2.93 38.19 -15.72
CA TYR A 257 4.27 38.76 -15.65
C TYR A 257 5.31 37.87 -16.35
N PRO A 258 6.48 38.41 -16.75
CA PRO A 258 7.61 37.63 -17.26
C PRO A 258 8.16 36.63 -16.22
N GLY A 259 8.60 35.45 -16.70
CA GLY A 259 9.18 34.45 -15.82
C GLY A 259 8.13 33.56 -15.14
N PHE A 260 6.98 33.40 -15.78
CA PHE A 260 5.91 32.48 -15.38
C PHE A 260 5.65 31.48 -16.52
N PHE A 261 5.61 30.19 -16.20
CA PHE A 261 5.24 29.14 -17.15
C PHE A 261 4.67 27.90 -16.42
N MET A 262 4.00 27.03 -17.18
CA MET A 262 3.42 25.81 -16.65
C MET A 262 4.48 24.73 -16.50
N GLY A 263 4.56 24.10 -15.32
CA GLY A 263 5.48 23.01 -15.01
C GLY A 263 5.00 21.63 -15.51
N GLY A 264 3.77 21.52 -16.02
CA GLY A 264 3.18 20.27 -16.50
C GLY A 264 2.02 20.47 -17.43
N GLY A 265 1.53 19.35 -18.01
CA GLY A 265 0.36 19.36 -18.90
C GLY A 265 -0.95 19.54 -18.13
N ILE A 266 -1.98 20.00 -18.86
CA ILE A 266 -3.35 20.11 -18.38
C ILE A 266 -3.89 18.71 -18.08
N ARG A 267 -4.44 18.54 -16.89
CA ARG A 267 -5.07 17.28 -16.47
C ARG A 267 -6.58 17.47 -16.36
N SER A 268 -7.33 16.43 -16.65
CA SER A 268 -8.74 16.35 -16.27
C SER A 268 -8.83 16.13 -14.76
N GLY A 269 -9.85 16.66 -14.11
CA GLY A 269 -10.15 16.31 -12.73
C GLY A 269 -10.39 14.82 -12.58
N GLY A 270 -9.82 14.22 -11.53
CA GLY A 270 -9.99 12.81 -11.21
C GLY A 270 -10.81 12.59 -9.94
N PRO A 271 -11.52 11.46 -9.83
CA PRO A 271 -12.25 11.11 -8.61
C PRO A 271 -11.29 10.91 -7.44
N VAL A 272 -11.72 11.31 -6.24
CA VAL A 272 -11.02 11.09 -4.99
C VAL A 272 -11.76 10.01 -4.23
N LEU A 273 -11.04 8.95 -3.87
CA LEU A 273 -11.52 7.92 -2.96
C LEU A 273 -10.94 8.17 -1.57
N VAL A 274 -11.79 8.20 -0.57
CA VAL A 274 -11.40 8.27 0.83
C VAL A 274 -11.43 6.86 1.40
N TYR A 275 -10.26 6.34 1.74
CA TYR A 275 -10.13 5.04 2.42
C TYR A 275 -10.63 5.15 3.86
N TRP A 276 -11.52 4.23 4.24
CA TRP A 276 -12.06 4.13 5.57
C TRP A 276 -11.85 2.72 6.13
N PRO A 277 -10.92 2.52 7.07
CA PRO A 277 -10.72 1.21 7.69
C PRO A 277 -11.86 0.89 8.65
N ALA A 278 -12.35 -0.33 8.57
CA ALA A 278 -13.35 -0.87 9.50
C ALA A 278 -12.99 -2.31 9.88
N LEU A 279 -13.62 -2.81 10.93
CA LEU A 279 -13.56 -4.22 11.32
C LEU A 279 -14.95 -4.82 11.26
N ILE A 280 -15.05 -6.07 10.82
CA ILE A 280 -16.26 -6.87 10.84
C ILE A 280 -15.99 -8.17 11.62
N ASP A 281 -16.92 -8.60 12.47
CA ASP A 281 -16.83 -9.87 13.17
C ASP A 281 -16.89 -11.03 12.16
N SER A 282 -15.99 -12.01 12.31
CA SER A 282 -15.87 -13.18 11.44
C SER A 282 -17.18 -13.97 11.27
N LYS A 283 -18.07 -13.94 12.25
CA LYS A 283 -19.39 -14.60 12.16
C LYS A 283 -20.31 -14.03 11.07
N HIS A 284 -20.03 -12.82 10.59
CA HIS A 284 -20.79 -12.18 9.51
C HIS A 284 -20.19 -12.44 8.13
N ILE A 285 -19.07 -13.17 8.07
CA ILE A 285 -18.38 -13.49 6.81
C ILE A 285 -18.70 -14.94 6.45
N ARG A 286 -19.22 -15.12 5.24
CA ARG A 286 -19.39 -16.44 4.64
C ARG A 286 -18.40 -16.54 3.48
N GLU A 287 -17.48 -17.52 3.58
CA GLU A 287 -16.56 -17.85 2.51
C GLU A 287 -17.04 -19.12 1.79
N THR A 288 -17.01 -19.09 0.46
CA THR A 288 -17.33 -20.23 -0.38
C THR A 288 -16.30 -20.39 -1.48
N VAL A 289 -16.02 -21.65 -1.83
CA VAL A 289 -15.16 -22.03 -2.95
C VAL A 289 -16.02 -22.69 -4.02
N HIS A 290 -15.88 -22.24 -5.26
CA HIS A 290 -16.55 -22.82 -6.41
C HIS A 290 -15.50 -23.52 -7.29
N VAL A 291 -15.60 -24.83 -7.41
CA VAL A 291 -14.72 -25.63 -8.26
C VAL A 291 -15.52 -26.73 -8.96
N ASP A 292 -15.37 -26.86 -10.27
CA ASP A 292 -16.05 -27.87 -11.11
C ASP A 292 -17.57 -27.96 -10.88
N GLY A 293 -18.22 -26.80 -10.71
CA GLY A 293 -19.67 -26.69 -10.46
C GLY A 293 -20.12 -27.07 -9.06
N LYS A 294 -19.20 -27.33 -8.13
CA LYS A 294 -19.47 -27.58 -6.71
C LYS A 294 -19.21 -26.33 -5.90
N GLU A 295 -20.05 -26.10 -4.88
CA GLU A 295 -19.85 -25.08 -3.86
C GLU A 295 -19.39 -25.76 -2.57
N ILE A 296 -18.28 -25.29 -2.00
CA ILE A 296 -17.70 -25.76 -0.74
C ILE A 296 -17.71 -24.59 0.23
N GLU A 297 -18.38 -24.75 1.38
CA GLU A 297 -18.36 -23.73 2.43
C GLU A 297 -17.09 -23.87 3.27
N VAL A 298 -16.36 -22.75 3.40
CA VAL A 298 -15.16 -22.68 4.24
C VAL A 298 -15.59 -22.49 5.69
N MET A 299 -15.05 -23.29 6.60
CA MET A 299 -15.37 -23.19 8.02
C MET A 299 -15.03 -21.79 8.54
N PRO A 300 -15.99 -21.07 9.15
CA PRO A 300 -15.73 -19.75 9.74
C PRO A 300 -14.74 -19.82 10.90
N THR A 301 -13.93 -18.79 11.06
CA THR A 301 -12.94 -18.69 12.14
C THR A 301 -13.62 -18.67 13.53
N ASN A 302 -14.83 -18.12 13.64
CA ASN A 302 -15.58 -18.04 14.89
C ASN A 302 -16.08 -19.39 15.44
N GLN A 303 -16.01 -20.46 14.66
CA GLN A 303 -16.29 -21.83 15.12
C GLN A 303 -15.10 -22.49 15.81
N LEU A 304 -13.92 -21.84 15.76
CA LEU A 304 -12.74 -22.31 16.48
C LEU A 304 -12.83 -21.83 17.93
N ASN A 305 -12.44 -22.69 18.88
CA ASN A 305 -12.20 -22.26 20.26
C ASN A 305 -10.94 -21.41 20.32
N LEU A 306 -11.10 -20.11 20.06
CA LEU A 306 -9.97 -19.17 20.08
C LEU A 306 -9.69 -18.73 21.52
N GLU A 307 -8.44 -18.84 21.94
CA GLU A 307 -7.98 -18.21 23.17
C GLU A 307 -7.93 -16.69 22.96
N GLU A 308 -8.43 -15.94 23.94
CA GLU A 308 -8.28 -14.48 23.92
C GLU A 308 -6.82 -14.10 24.06
N THR A 309 -6.27 -13.46 23.03
CA THR A 309 -4.91 -12.92 23.07
C THR A 309 -4.89 -11.50 23.64
N TYR A 310 -3.72 -11.04 24.07
CA TYR A 310 -3.53 -9.66 24.54
C TYR A 310 -4.01 -8.63 23.49
N TYR A 311 -3.75 -8.87 22.21
CA TYR A 311 -4.09 -7.96 21.13
C TYR A 311 -5.59 -7.90 20.84
N GLN A 312 -6.31 -8.99 21.04
CA GLN A 312 -7.78 -9.02 20.90
C GLN A 312 -8.50 -8.20 21.97
N LYS A 313 -7.87 -8.00 23.12
CA LYS A 313 -8.42 -7.21 24.25
C LYS A 313 -8.23 -5.71 24.08
N GLN A 314 -7.37 -5.28 23.17
CA GLN A 314 -7.14 -3.86 22.95
C GLN A 314 -8.25 -3.26 22.06
N PRO A 315 -8.90 -2.18 22.50
CA PRO A 315 -9.89 -1.52 21.66
C PRO A 315 -9.20 -0.88 20.45
N VAL A 316 -9.63 -1.32 19.27
CA VAL A 316 -9.20 -0.66 18.03
C VAL A 316 -9.90 0.68 17.94
N LYS A 317 -9.14 1.79 17.97
CA LYS A 317 -9.67 3.12 17.73
C LYS A 317 -9.96 3.29 16.25
N ILE A 318 -11.18 3.04 15.85
CA ILE A 318 -11.66 3.37 14.51
C ILE A 318 -12.16 4.82 14.55
N PRO A 319 -11.64 5.73 13.70
CA PRO A 319 -12.14 7.09 13.66
C PRO A 319 -13.61 7.12 13.22
N PRO A 320 -14.41 8.14 13.57
CA PRO A 320 -15.79 8.23 13.13
C PRO A 320 -15.87 8.31 11.60
N PRO A 321 -16.92 7.75 10.96
CA PRO A 321 -17.05 7.77 9.51
C PRO A 321 -17.10 9.21 9.00
N PRO A 322 -16.38 9.54 7.91
CA PRO A 322 -16.54 10.82 7.25
C PRO A 322 -17.97 10.94 6.72
N SER A 323 -18.50 12.16 6.71
CA SER A 323 -19.77 12.42 6.03
C SER A 323 -19.56 12.27 4.53
N GLY A 324 -20.06 11.22 3.93
CA GLY A 324 -19.93 10.94 2.50
C GLY A 324 -20.76 9.73 2.06
N GLU A 325 -21.03 9.64 0.76
CA GLU A 325 -21.73 8.50 0.18
C GLU A 325 -20.76 7.35 -0.09
N THR A 326 -21.20 6.13 0.19
CA THR A 326 -20.42 4.93 -0.14
C THR A 326 -20.51 4.66 -1.64
N ILE A 327 -19.40 4.41 -2.29
CA ILE A 327 -19.37 3.93 -3.68
C ILE A 327 -19.56 2.42 -3.67
N ASN A 328 -20.62 1.94 -4.29
CA ASN A 328 -20.89 0.51 -4.48
C ASN A 328 -20.00 -0.09 -5.56
#